data_2697fcfcdb9945f499e92cb65167d5d6
#
_entry.id   2697fcfcdb9945f499e92cb65167d5d6
#
_cell.length_a   1.000
_cell.length_b   1.000
_cell.length_c   1.000
_cell.angle_alpha   90.00
_cell.angle_beta   90.00
_cell.angle_gamma   90.00
#
_symmetry.space_group_name_H-M   'P 1'
#
loop_
_entity.id
_entity.type
_entity.pdbx_description
1 polymer ?
#
loop_
_entity_poly.entity_id
_entity_poly.type
_entity_poly.pdbx_seq_one_letter_code
_entity_poly.pdbx_strand_id
1 'polypeptide(L)'
;RVTLASGAVQLIGGEPAAVQTQHGGQSTHARFQANAGQRLSIGIHDLTVSSGSYVSVAVYRPDGAAFTSTTCSASNQGCKLSLAPTVSGTYSIAVTPQSSSQTFAYKLTLSQDIEGVLQLDRPHDLSIGRRGQNARFTFDGQAGQWLSLQIAGQVTLPAERTIYYRVYRPDGTQWTSTYTSSFEALRLPVLP
;
A
#
# COMPACT_ATOMS: atom_id res chain seq x y z
N ARG A 1 -3.20 -4.76 34.32
CA ARG A 1 -4.54 -4.64 33.68
C ARG A 1 -4.31 -4.42 32.20
N VAL A 2 -4.45 -5.47 31.41
CA VAL A 2 -4.38 -5.35 29.95
C VAL A 2 -5.66 -4.66 29.49
N THR A 3 -5.58 -3.42 29.11
CA THR A 3 -6.69 -2.75 28.43
C THR A 3 -6.61 -3.19 26.98
N LEU A 4 -7.47 -4.11 26.57
CA LEU A 4 -7.72 -4.40 25.17
C LEU A 4 -8.33 -3.15 24.57
N ALA A 5 -7.53 -2.38 23.85
CA ALA A 5 -8.08 -1.37 22.98
C ALA A 5 -9.01 -2.09 21.99
N SER A 6 -10.30 -1.80 22.06
CA SER A 6 -11.28 -2.25 21.07
C SER A 6 -10.72 -1.91 19.69
N GLY A 7 -10.45 -2.92 18.86
CA GLY A 7 -9.87 -2.70 17.54
C GLY A 7 -10.76 -1.77 16.74
N ALA A 8 -10.24 -0.61 16.38
CA ALA A 8 -10.97 0.34 15.55
C ALA A 8 -11.34 -0.31 14.22
N VAL A 9 -12.56 -0.10 13.76
CA VAL A 9 -12.99 -0.50 12.42
C VAL A 9 -12.53 0.57 11.44
N GLN A 10 -11.66 0.19 10.51
CA GLN A 10 -11.20 1.07 9.45
C GLN A 10 -12.07 0.88 8.22
N LEU A 11 -12.65 1.97 7.72
CA LEU A 11 -13.44 1.96 6.49
C LEU A 11 -12.53 2.15 5.27
N ILE A 12 -12.81 1.40 4.21
CA ILE A 12 -12.16 1.61 2.90
C ILE A 12 -12.57 3.00 2.41
N GLY A 13 -11.56 3.82 2.06
CA GLY A 13 -11.80 5.21 1.64
C GLY A 13 -12.15 6.18 2.78
N GLY A 14 -12.27 5.70 4.03
CA GLY A 14 -12.53 6.55 5.20
C GLY A 14 -11.37 7.48 5.56
N GLU A 15 -11.62 8.41 6.49
CA GLU A 15 -10.59 9.31 7.01
C GLU A 15 -9.43 8.54 7.65
N PRO A 16 -8.21 9.09 7.60
CA PRO A 16 -7.06 8.48 8.27
C PRO A 16 -7.32 8.35 9.77
N ALA A 17 -7.21 7.13 10.31
CA ALA A 17 -7.34 6.89 11.73
C ALA A 17 -6.03 7.21 12.45
N ALA A 18 -6.05 8.14 13.40
CA ALA A 18 -4.91 8.41 14.27
C ALA A 18 -4.84 7.39 15.41
N VAL A 19 -3.69 6.78 15.60
CA VAL A 19 -3.43 5.74 16.59
C VAL A 19 -2.19 6.09 17.39
N GLN A 20 -2.27 5.94 18.71
CA GLN A 20 -1.15 6.15 19.62
C GLN A 20 -1.18 5.13 20.75
N THR A 21 -0.02 4.58 21.09
CA THR A 21 0.14 3.71 22.26
C THR A 21 0.38 4.54 23.52
N GLN A 22 -0.18 4.11 24.65
CA GLN A 22 -0.03 4.77 25.94
C GLN A 22 1.12 4.18 26.77
N HIS A 23 1.45 2.90 26.53
CA HIS A 23 2.45 2.18 27.29
C HIS A 23 3.47 1.52 26.36
N GLY A 24 4.71 1.41 26.83
CA GLY A 24 5.76 0.66 26.13
C GLY A 24 5.34 -0.79 25.89
N GLY A 25 5.72 -1.35 24.75
CA GLY A 25 5.39 -2.72 24.36
C GLY A 25 3.94 -2.95 23.94
N GLN A 26 3.07 -1.95 24.00
CA GLN A 26 1.67 -2.07 23.61
C GLN A 26 1.54 -2.22 22.09
N SER A 27 0.83 -3.28 21.64
CA SER A 27 0.43 -3.44 20.24
C SER A 27 -0.92 -2.77 19.99
N THR A 28 -1.14 -2.34 18.75
CA THR A 28 -2.42 -1.79 18.31
C THR A 28 -3.07 -2.68 17.27
N HIS A 29 -4.40 -2.68 17.24
CA HIS A 29 -5.19 -3.51 16.34
C HIS A 29 -6.25 -2.70 15.64
N ALA A 30 -6.45 -2.97 14.34
CA ALA A 30 -7.56 -2.46 13.55
C ALA A 30 -8.22 -3.61 12.79
N ARG A 31 -9.46 -3.41 12.34
CA ARG A 31 -10.21 -4.38 11.54
C ARG A 31 -10.81 -3.69 10.32
N PHE A 32 -10.99 -4.43 9.25
CA PHE A 32 -11.67 -3.96 8.05
C PHE A 32 -12.39 -5.10 7.34
N GLN A 33 -13.43 -4.75 6.60
CA GLN A 33 -14.11 -5.69 5.72
C GLN A 33 -13.47 -5.65 4.33
N ALA A 34 -13.28 -6.82 3.74
CA ALA A 34 -12.83 -6.93 2.36
C ALA A 34 -13.57 -8.06 1.64
N ASN A 35 -13.76 -7.88 0.33
CA ASN A 35 -14.29 -8.90 -0.55
C ASN A 35 -13.17 -9.58 -1.33
N ALA A 36 -13.36 -10.87 -1.64
CA ALA A 36 -12.46 -11.58 -2.52
C ALA A 36 -12.34 -10.85 -3.86
N GLY A 37 -11.11 -10.78 -4.39
CA GLY A 37 -10.82 -10.10 -5.65
C GLY A 37 -10.58 -8.59 -5.54
N GLN A 38 -10.91 -7.94 -4.43
CA GLN A 38 -10.58 -6.52 -4.24
C GLN A 38 -9.07 -6.29 -4.28
N ARG A 39 -8.69 -5.11 -4.73
CA ARG A 39 -7.32 -4.60 -4.63
C ARG A 39 -7.30 -3.43 -3.65
N LEU A 40 -6.62 -3.63 -2.53
CA LEU A 40 -6.60 -2.66 -1.44
C LEU A 40 -5.16 -2.27 -1.09
N SER A 41 -5.02 -1.10 -0.52
CA SER A 41 -3.76 -0.58 -0.03
C SER A 41 -3.93 -0.08 1.41
N ILE A 42 -3.01 -0.49 2.28
CA ILE A 42 -2.84 0.07 3.62
C ILE A 42 -1.69 1.06 3.57
N GLY A 43 -1.91 2.28 4.05
CA GLY A 43 -0.87 3.26 4.33
C GLY A 43 -0.71 3.44 5.83
N ILE A 44 0.48 3.22 6.34
CA ILE A 44 0.93 3.67 7.68
C ILE A 44 1.78 4.91 7.42
N HIS A 45 1.41 6.03 7.98
CA HIS A 45 2.12 7.28 7.76
C HIS A 45 2.17 8.16 9.02
N ASP A 46 3.02 9.18 8.98
CA ASP A 46 3.32 10.04 10.13
C ASP A 46 3.80 9.21 11.33
N LEU A 47 4.52 8.10 11.06
CA LEU A 47 5.01 7.20 12.08
C LEU A 47 6.09 7.85 12.92
N THR A 48 5.87 7.86 14.23
CA THR A 48 6.84 8.25 15.25
C THR A 48 7.03 7.11 16.25
N VAL A 49 8.24 6.96 16.76
CA VAL A 49 8.60 5.97 17.79
C VAL A 49 9.40 6.64 18.88
N SER A 50 9.21 6.24 20.15
CA SER A 50 9.97 6.77 21.28
C SER A 50 11.39 6.21 21.36
N SER A 51 11.61 5.02 20.84
CA SER A 51 12.90 4.33 20.81
C SER A 51 12.92 3.32 19.66
N GLY A 52 14.12 2.87 19.27
CA GLY A 52 14.27 2.01 18.10
C GLY A 52 14.01 2.78 16.79
N SER A 53 13.74 2.07 15.70
CA SER A 53 13.65 2.68 14.37
C SER A 53 12.44 2.23 13.56
N TYR A 54 11.71 1.21 14.01
CA TYR A 54 10.59 0.65 13.24
C TYR A 54 9.50 0.03 14.13
N VAL A 55 8.37 -0.27 13.51
CA VAL A 55 7.31 -1.14 14.01
C VAL A 55 7.04 -2.26 12.99
N SER A 56 6.58 -3.41 13.46
CA SER A 56 6.12 -4.50 12.59
C SER A 56 4.64 -4.37 12.35
N VAL A 57 4.21 -4.57 11.10
CA VAL A 57 2.80 -4.54 10.69
C VAL A 57 2.45 -5.89 10.09
N ALA A 58 1.44 -6.56 10.62
CA ALA A 58 0.93 -7.82 10.12
C ALA A 58 -0.57 -7.71 9.82
N VAL A 59 -0.99 -8.34 8.74
CA VAL A 59 -2.40 -8.47 8.36
C VAL A 59 -2.79 -9.93 8.42
N TYR A 60 -3.95 -10.21 8.98
CA TYR A 60 -4.49 -11.56 9.15
C TYR A 60 -5.81 -11.68 8.40
N ARG A 61 -6.07 -12.89 7.89
CA ARG A 61 -7.31 -13.28 7.23
C ARG A 61 -8.47 -13.43 8.22
N PRO A 62 -9.70 -13.57 7.72
CA PRO A 62 -10.87 -13.80 8.58
C PRO A 62 -10.78 -15.06 9.47
N ASP A 63 -10.04 -16.07 9.03
CA ASP A 63 -9.77 -17.31 9.78
C ASP A 63 -8.63 -17.18 10.81
N GLY A 64 -8.00 -15.99 10.91
CA GLY A 64 -6.87 -15.73 11.79
C GLY A 64 -5.50 -16.11 11.20
N ALA A 65 -5.44 -16.72 10.03
CA ALA A 65 -4.17 -17.03 9.36
C ALA A 65 -3.45 -15.76 8.91
N ALA A 66 -2.11 -15.76 8.96
CA ALA A 66 -1.29 -14.68 8.45
C ALA A 66 -1.55 -14.47 6.95
N PHE A 67 -1.75 -13.21 6.54
CA PHE A 67 -1.96 -12.85 5.16
C PHE A 67 -0.72 -12.19 4.55
N THR A 68 -0.21 -11.16 5.18
CA THR A 68 1.01 -10.45 4.77
C THR A 68 1.57 -9.66 5.94
N SER A 69 2.84 -9.29 5.84
CA SER A 69 3.49 -8.45 6.83
C SER A 69 4.57 -7.57 6.21
N THR A 70 4.93 -6.50 6.93
CA THR A 70 6.03 -5.62 6.58
C THR A 70 6.57 -4.94 7.83
N THR A 71 7.71 -4.28 7.67
CA THR A 71 8.30 -3.39 8.68
C THR A 71 8.16 -1.95 8.22
N CYS A 72 7.66 -1.08 9.09
CA CYS A 72 7.51 0.34 8.85
C CYS A 72 8.58 1.11 9.60
N SER A 73 9.43 1.83 8.89
CA SER A 73 10.48 2.64 9.47
C SER A 73 10.01 4.04 9.80
N ALA A 74 10.38 4.54 10.99
CA ALA A 74 10.13 5.92 11.40
C ALA A 74 10.94 6.93 10.55
N SER A 75 12.15 6.56 10.07
CA SER A 75 12.93 7.41 9.18
C SER A 75 12.24 7.68 7.83
N ASN A 76 11.46 6.73 7.35
CA ASN A 76 10.62 6.87 6.15
C ASN A 76 9.20 7.39 6.48
N GLN A 77 8.95 7.74 7.75
CA GLN A 77 7.64 8.16 8.27
C GLN A 77 6.52 7.13 8.04
N GLY A 78 6.87 5.85 7.84
CA GLY A 78 5.90 4.78 7.68
C GLY A 78 6.19 3.81 6.55
N CYS A 79 5.13 3.19 6.04
CA CYS A 79 5.20 2.19 4.99
C CYS A 79 3.85 2.02 4.29
N LYS A 80 3.82 1.17 3.26
CA LYS A 80 2.57 0.73 2.62
C LYS A 80 2.55 -0.78 2.44
N LEU A 81 1.35 -1.36 2.43
CA LEU A 81 1.11 -2.75 2.06
C LEU A 81 0.03 -2.78 0.97
N SER A 82 0.27 -3.58 -0.06
CA SER A 82 -0.74 -3.90 -1.07
C SER A 82 -1.41 -5.21 -0.70
N LEU A 83 -2.73 -5.26 -0.78
CA LEU A 83 -3.53 -6.41 -0.42
C LEU A 83 -4.33 -6.90 -1.62
N ALA A 84 -4.42 -8.21 -1.77
CA ALA A 84 -5.28 -8.88 -2.75
C ALA A 84 -6.07 -9.99 -2.04
N PRO A 85 -7.12 -9.64 -1.28
CA PRO A 85 -7.94 -10.62 -0.59
C PRO A 85 -8.47 -11.69 -1.52
N THR A 86 -8.29 -12.96 -1.14
CA THR A 86 -8.82 -14.13 -1.86
C THR A 86 -10.09 -14.68 -1.22
N VAL A 87 -10.40 -14.24 -0.01
CA VAL A 87 -11.58 -14.63 0.77
C VAL A 87 -12.25 -13.39 1.29
N SER A 88 -13.57 -13.33 1.18
CA SER A 88 -14.37 -12.24 1.76
C SER A 88 -14.50 -12.39 3.27
N GLY A 89 -14.48 -11.27 4.00
CA GLY A 89 -14.68 -11.27 5.44
C GLY A 89 -13.90 -10.17 6.17
N THR A 90 -13.83 -10.30 7.49
CA THR A 90 -13.16 -9.35 8.37
C THR A 90 -11.68 -9.69 8.49
N TYR A 91 -10.84 -8.82 7.97
CA TYR A 91 -9.38 -8.86 8.14
C TYR A 91 -8.98 -8.05 9.38
N SER A 92 -7.86 -8.41 9.99
CA SER A 92 -7.28 -7.65 11.10
C SER A 92 -5.85 -7.20 10.79
N ILE A 93 -5.52 -6.01 11.28
CA ILE A 93 -4.19 -5.40 11.20
C ILE A 93 -3.65 -5.36 12.63
N ALA A 94 -2.43 -5.86 12.84
CA ALA A 94 -1.69 -5.69 14.08
C ALA A 94 -0.45 -4.85 13.82
N VAL A 95 -0.22 -3.84 14.63
CA VAL A 95 1.02 -3.06 14.64
C VAL A 95 1.72 -3.27 15.96
N THR A 96 2.93 -3.81 15.91
CA THR A 96 3.68 -4.27 17.08
C THR A 96 4.99 -3.51 17.20
N PRO A 97 5.34 -3.02 18.41
CA PRO A 97 6.60 -2.34 18.65
C PRO A 97 7.80 -3.28 18.53
N GLN A 98 8.98 -2.71 18.31
CA GLN A 98 10.25 -3.42 18.24
C GLN A 98 10.71 -3.95 19.61
N SER A 99 10.33 -3.26 20.69
CA SER A 99 10.72 -3.60 22.05
C SER A 99 9.62 -3.34 23.07
N SER A 100 9.74 -3.94 24.25
CA SER A 100 8.79 -3.77 25.34
C SER A 100 8.74 -2.37 25.97
N SER A 101 9.73 -1.52 25.68
CA SER A 101 9.77 -0.12 26.14
C SER A 101 9.30 0.88 25.10
N GLN A 102 9.15 0.45 23.84
CA GLN A 102 8.80 1.35 22.74
C GLN A 102 7.32 1.73 22.78
N THR A 103 7.04 3.04 22.69
CA THR A 103 5.74 3.60 22.31
C THR A 103 5.80 4.12 20.88
N PHE A 104 4.66 4.21 20.21
CA PHE A 104 4.58 4.72 18.85
C PHE A 104 3.24 5.38 18.55
N ALA A 105 3.24 6.25 17.55
CA ALA A 105 2.04 6.86 16.99
C ALA A 105 2.12 6.85 15.47
N TYR A 106 0.97 6.74 14.81
CA TYR A 106 0.86 6.74 13.34
C TYR A 106 -0.56 7.10 12.90
N LYS A 107 -0.71 7.37 11.62
CA LYS A 107 -2.01 7.40 10.95
C LYS A 107 -2.16 6.18 10.04
N LEU A 108 -3.34 5.60 10.04
CA LEU A 108 -3.72 4.44 9.23
C LEU A 108 -4.71 4.88 8.15
N THR A 109 -4.38 4.60 6.89
CA THR A 109 -5.31 4.72 5.77
C THR A 109 -5.58 3.35 5.17
N LEU A 110 -6.81 3.09 4.77
CA LEU A 110 -7.21 1.94 3.97
C LEU A 110 -7.90 2.46 2.71
N SER A 111 -7.41 2.06 1.55
CA SER A 111 -7.90 2.55 0.27
C SER A 111 -8.10 1.40 -0.71
N GLN A 112 -9.11 1.50 -1.56
CA GLN A 112 -9.16 0.69 -2.77
C GLN A 112 -8.18 1.27 -3.77
N ASP A 113 -7.46 0.41 -4.50
CA ASP A 113 -6.59 0.82 -5.59
C ASP A 113 -7.43 1.48 -6.68
N ILE A 114 -6.87 2.48 -7.37
CA ILE A 114 -7.48 3.06 -8.56
C ILE A 114 -7.28 2.06 -9.69
N GLU A 115 -8.34 1.71 -10.40
CA GLU A 115 -8.27 0.77 -11.51
C GLU A 115 -8.78 1.41 -12.80
N GLY A 116 -8.22 0.99 -13.94
CA GLY A 116 -8.62 1.52 -15.23
C GLY A 116 -7.98 0.77 -16.39
N VAL A 117 -8.25 1.25 -17.61
CA VAL A 117 -7.70 0.73 -18.85
C VAL A 117 -6.95 1.86 -19.57
N LEU A 118 -5.70 1.61 -19.93
CA LEU A 118 -4.93 2.50 -20.78
C LEU A 118 -5.26 2.19 -22.24
N GLN A 119 -5.50 3.24 -23.00
CA GLN A 119 -5.64 3.11 -24.44
C GLN A 119 -4.31 3.49 -25.10
N LEU A 120 -3.91 2.73 -26.12
CA LEU A 120 -2.70 3.04 -26.88
C LEU A 120 -2.81 4.45 -27.48
N ASP A 121 -1.69 5.16 -27.47
CA ASP A 121 -1.53 6.52 -28.02
C ASP A 121 -2.48 7.57 -27.42
N ARG A 122 -3.06 7.29 -26.25
CA ARG A 122 -3.89 8.23 -25.50
C ARG A 122 -3.32 8.49 -24.10
N PRO A 123 -3.04 9.76 -23.77
CA PRO A 123 -2.68 10.11 -22.39
C PRO A 123 -3.83 9.78 -21.43
N HIS A 124 -3.46 9.37 -20.22
CA HIS A 124 -4.38 9.13 -19.11
C HIS A 124 -3.91 9.89 -17.87
N ASP A 125 -4.71 10.85 -17.44
CA ASP A 125 -4.42 11.61 -16.24
C ASP A 125 -4.78 10.79 -14.99
N LEU A 126 -3.85 10.72 -14.04
CA LEU A 126 -4.03 10.00 -12.80
C LEU A 126 -3.79 10.93 -11.59
N SER A 127 -4.74 10.97 -10.68
CA SER A 127 -4.57 11.62 -9.38
C SER A 127 -4.77 10.62 -8.25
N ILE A 128 -3.79 10.53 -7.34
CA ILE A 128 -3.85 9.70 -6.14
C ILE A 128 -3.89 10.63 -4.93
N GLY A 129 -5.07 10.75 -4.31
CA GLY A 129 -5.30 11.65 -3.19
C GLY A 129 -5.01 11.06 -1.81
N ARG A 130 -4.67 9.78 -1.71
CA ARG A 130 -4.53 9.09 -0.43
C ARG A 130 -3.15 8.46 -0.26
N ARG A 131 -2.52 8.67 0.90
CA ARG A 131 -1.21 8.09 1.21
C ARG A 131 -1.29 6.56 1.22
N GLY A 132 -0.37 5.93 0.51
CA GLY A 132 -0.27 4.47 0.39
C GLY A 132 -1.18 3.85 -0.66
N GLN A 133 -2.12 4.60 -1.26
CA GLN A 133 -2.98 4.11 -2.34
C GLN A 133 -2.15 3.81 -3.59
N ASN A 134 -2.47 2.70 -4.26
CA ASN A 134 -1.90 2.36 -5.57
C ASN A 134 -2.90 2.66 -6.70
N ALA A 135 -2.37 2.64 -7.92
CA ALA A 135 -3.16 2.59 -9.14
C ALA A 135 -2.75 1.37 -9.98
N ARG A 136 -3.73 0.76 -10.63
CA ARG A 136 -3.56 -0.39 -11.51
C ARG A 136 -4.31 -0.16 -12.80
N PHE A 137 -3.60 -0.31 -13.90
CA PHE A 137 -4.19 -0.18 -15.23
C PHE A 137 -3.89 -1.44 -16.03
N THR A 138 -4.85 -1.82 -16.85
CA THR A 138 -4.65 -2.81 -17.90
C THR A 138 -4.50 -2.12 -19.24
N PHE A 139 -3.86 -2.78 -20.18
CA PHE A 139 -3.82 -2.38 -21.57
C PHE A 139 -3.80 -3.62 -22.45
N ASP A 140 -4.35 -3.50 -23.64
CA ASP A 140 -4.33 -4.56 -24.63
C ASP A 140 -3.08 -4.42 -25.50
N GLY A 141 -2.50 -5.56 -25.86
CA GLY A 141 -1.36 -5.63 -26.77
C GLY A 141 -1.35 -6.96 -27.52
N GLN A 142 -0.72 -6.95 -28.67
CA GLN A 142 -0.59 -8.13 -29.53
C GLN A 142 0.82 -8.71 -29.44
N ALA A 143 0.95 -10.02 -29.53
CA ALA A 143 2.25 -10.69 -29.60
C ALA A 143 3.14 -10.11 -30.69
N GLY A 144 4.41 -9.91 -30.38
CA GLY A 144 5.37 -9.28 -31.31
C GLY A 144 5.33 -7.76 -31.34
N GLN A 145 4.38 -7.11 -30.67
CA GLN A 145 4.25 -5.64 -30.62
C GLN A 145 5.34 -5.00 -29.75
N TRP A 146 5.82 -3.83 -30.18
CA TRP A 146 6.73 -2.96 -29.41
C TRP A 146 5.93 -1.82 -28.80
N LEU A 147 5.95 -1.72 -27.48
CA LEU A 147 5.25 -0.67 -26.75
C LEU A 147 6.22 0.10 -25.84
N SER A 148 5.84 1.31 -25.49
CA SER A 148 6.51 2.10 -24.47
C SER A 148 5.49 2.70 -23.52
N LEU A 149 5.81 2.70 -22.22
CA LEU A 149 5.06 3.43 -21.19
C LEU A 149 5.77 4.76 -20.95
N GLN A 150 5.09 5.85 -21.26
CA GLN A 150 5.60 7.20 -20.98
C GLN A 150 4.95 7.76 -19.72
N ILE A 151 5.78 8.28 -18.81
CA ILE A 151 5.36 8.93 -17.58
C ILE A 151 5.77 10.39 -17.69
N ALA A 152 4.82 11.31 -17.63
CA ALA A 152 5.06 12.74 -17.75
C ALA A 152 4.24 13.50 -16.70
N GLY A 153 4.71 14.69 -16.33
CA GLY A 153 3.98 15.57 -15.41
C GLY A 153 3.83 15.02 -14.00
N GLN A 154 4.71 14.10 -13.57
CA GLN A 154 4.63 13.53 -12.23
C GLN A 154 4.88 14.59 -11.17
N VAL A 155 3.91 14.72 -10.26
CA VAL A 155 4.02 15.56 -9.05
C VAL A 155 3.72 14.69 -7.84
N THR A 156 4.52 14.81 -6.80
CA THR A 156 4.32 14.09 -5.53
C THR A 156 4.21 15.05 -4.36
N LEU A 157 3.46 14.65 -3.33
CA LEU A 157 3.38 15.36 -2.05
C LEU A 157 3.75 14.39 -0.91
N PRO A 158 4.89 14.61 -0.20
CA PRO A 158 5.90 15.65 -0.44
C PRO A 158 6.56 15.58 -1.82
N ALA A 159 7.12 16.72 -2.26
CA ALA A 159 7.77 16.82 -3.57
C ALA A 159 8.94 15.83 -3.74
N GLU A 160 9.29 15.53 -4.99
CA GLU A 160 10.45 14.73 -5.38
C GLU A 160 10.49 13.30 -4.82
N ARG A 161 9.32 12.74 -4.51
CA ARG A 161 9.24 11.34 -4.10
C ARG A 161 9.21 10.41 -5.31
N THR A 162 9.98 9.34 -5.22
CA THR A 162 10.03 8.30 -6.25
C THR A 162 8.75 7.48 -6.26
N ILE A 163 8.21 7.27 -7.45
CA ILE A 163 7.13 6.33 -7.72
C ILE A 163 7.69 5.13 -8.48
N TYR A 164 7.26 3.93 -8.08
CA TYR A 164 7.62 2.68 -8.73
C TYR A 164 6.52 2.28 -9.71
N TYR A 165 6.91 2.00 -10.94
CA TYR A 165 6.05 1.51 -12.02
C TYR A 165 6.44 0.08 -12.32
N ARG A 166 5.47 -0.82 -12.29
CA ARG A 166 5.67 -2.24 -12.57
C ARG A 166 4.70 -2.69 -13.64
N VAL A 167 5.21 -3.38 -14.63
CA VAL A 167 4.40 -3.98 -15.69
C VAL A 167 4.39 -5.49 -15.48
N TYR A 168 3.21 -6.06 -15.56
CA TYR A 168 2.98 -7.48 -15.35
C TYR A 168 2.44 -8.11 -16.62
N ARG A 169 2.77 -9.38 -16.83
CA ARG A 169 2.15 -10.21 -17.87
C ARG A 169 0.73 -10.58 -17.49
N PRO A 170 -0.07 -11.10 -18.45
CA PRO A 170 -1.43 -11.59 -18.15
C PRO A 170 -1.48 -12.68 -17.06
N ASP A 171 -0.43 -13.48 -16.93
CA ASP A 171 -0.30 -14.51 -15.90
C ASP A 171 0.03 -13.95 -14.50
N GLY A 172 0.20 -12.63 -14.37
CA GLY A 172 0.53 -11.97 -13.11
C GLY A 172 2.02 -11.92 -12.79
N THR A 173 2.91 -12.48 -13.62
CA THR A 173 4.35 -12.37 -13.41
C THR A 173 4.85 -10.97 -13.77
N GLN A 174 5.76 -10.41 -12.95
CA GLN A 174 6.35 -9.12 -13.25
C GLN A 174 7.20 -9.23 -14.52
N TRP A 175 6.91 -8.36 -15.48
CA TRP A 175 7.61 -8.35 -16.76
C TRP A 175 8.78 -7.35 -16.76
N THR A 176 8.51 -6.11 -16.36
CA THR A 176 9.52 -5.07 -16.23
C THR A 176 9.13 -4.06 -15.16
N SER A 177 10.05 -3.19 -14.77
CA SER A 177 9.77 -2.11 -13.82
C SER A 177 10.73 -0.95 -14.03
N THR A 178 10.28 0.23 -13.63
CA THR A 178 11.11 1.43 -13.48
C THR A 178 10.66 2.20 -12.24
N TYR A 179 11.41 3.23 -11.90
CA TYR A 179 11.05 4.19 -10.87
C TYR A 179 11.53 5.58 -11.27
N THR A 180 10.73 6.59 -10.97
CA THR A 180 11.10 7.97 -11.28
C THR A 180 10.49 8.95 -10.28
N SER A 181 11.06 10.13 -10.17
CA SER A 181 10.49 11.28 -9.46
C SER A 181 9.99 12.37 -10.41
N SER A 182 10.15 12.19 -11.72
CA SER A 182 9.80 13.20 -12.73
C SER A 182 9.28 12.58 -14.02
N PHE A 183 10.07 12.62 -15.08
CA PHE A 183 9.76 12.03 -16.38
C PHE A 183 10.49 10.72 -16.59
N GLU A 184 9.83 9.77 -17.20
CA GLU A 184 10.43 8.50 -17.61
C GLU A 184 9.74 7.93 -18.84
N ALA A 185 10.52 7.23 -19.67
CA ALA A 185 10.01 6.46 -20.79
C ALA A 185 10.53 5.01 -20.65
N LEU A 186 9.65 4.12 -20.24
CA LEU A 186 9.95 2.69 -20.11
C LEU A 186 9.61 1.99 -21.43
N ARG A 187 10.64 1.52 -22.12
CA ARG A 187 10.44 0.60 -23.25
C ARG A 187 10.05 -0.77 -22.70
N LEU A 188 8.91 -1.27 -23.14
CA LEU A 188 8.51 -2.62 -22.80
C LEU A 188 9.27 -3.61 -23.68
N PRO A 189 9.67 -4.78 -23.16
CA PRO A 189 10.16 -5.85 -24.01
C PRO A 189 9.11 -6.21 -25.07
N VAL A 190 9.48 -6.97 -26.11
CA VAL A 190 8.50 -7.44 -27.10
C VAL A 190 7.42 -8.26 -26.40
N LEU A 191 6.16 -7.97 -26.72
CA LEU A 191 5.01 -8.68 -26.17
C LEU A 191 5.11 -10.17 -26.57
N PRO A 192 4.95 -11.09 -25.60
CA PRO A 192 5.05 -12.52 -25.83
C PRO A 192 3.92 -13.06 -26.68
#